data_166eacac0723ec43be9d6ca959ef5064
#
_entry.id   166eacac0723ec43be9d6ca959ef5064
#
_cell.length_a   1.000
_cell.length_b   1.000
_cell.length_c   1.000
_cell.angle_alpha   90.00
_cell.angle_beta   90.00
_cell.angle_gamma   90.00
#
_symmetry.space_group_name_H-M   'P 1'
#
loop_
_entity.id
_entity.type
_entity.pdbx_description
1 polymer ?
#
loop_
_entity_poly.entity_id
_entity_poly.type
_entity_poly.pdbx_seq_one_letter_code
_entity_poly.pdbx_strand_id
1 'polypeptide(L)'
;MESERYRLVTRSDFDGLVCAVLLEQLGLVREILFVHPKDVQDGKVEIGPGDITTNLPYAPDAHLVFDHHHSETLRNPTIAANHIIDPHAPSAARVVYDHYGGAERFPSISPELMRAVDQADSAQYSLEEVLAPTGWLLLNFLMDSRTGLCRFRDFRISN
;
A
#
# COMPACT_ATOMS: atom_id res chain seq x y z
N MET A 1 -24.77 -14.39 3.81
CA MET A 1 -24.25 -13.26 4.61
C MET A 1 -23.31 -12.49 3.69
N GLU A 2 -23.63 -11.22 3.38
CA GLU A 2 -22.67 -10.37 2.69
C GLU A 2 -21.46 -10.22 3.61
N SER A 3 -20.26 -10.49 3.07
CA SER A 3 -19.03 -10.23 3.80
C SER A 3 -18.94 -8.73 4.08
N GLU A 4 -18.57 -8.36 5.29
CA GLU A 4 -18.35 -6.96 5.65
C GLU A 4 -17.27 -6.35 4.75
N ARG A 5 -17.57 -5.18 4.17
CA ARG A 5 -16.67 -4.47 3.26
C ARG A 5 -16.28 -3.13 3.84
N TYR A 6 -15.04 -2.75 3.65
CA TYR A 6 -14.43 -1.56 4.23
C TYR A 6 -14.05 -0.55 3.15
N ARG A 7 -13.92 0.72 3.51
CA ARG A 7 -13.21 1.67 2.69
C ARG A 7 -11.72 1.43 2.89
N LEU A 8 -10.99 1.23 1.81
CA LEU A 8 -9.53 1.19 1.84
C LEU A 8 -8.98 2.61 1.71
N VAL A 9 -8.23 3.06 2.70
CA VAL A 9 -7.43 4.29 2.65
C VAL A 9 -5.98 3.89 2.50
N THR A 10 -5.36 4.23 1.39
CA THR A 10 -4.01 3.78 1.07
C THR A 10 -3.16 4.89 0.48
N ARG A 11 -1.84 4.73 0.56
CA ARG A 11 -0.91 5.68 -0.05
C ARG A 11 -1.04 5.68 -1.57
N SER A 12 -0.95 6.88 -2.17
CA SER A 12 -1.00 7.08 -3.62
C SER A 12 0.37 6.77 -4.24
N ASP A 13 0.74 5.49 -4.28
CA ASP A 13 1.95 4.96 -4.91
C ASP A 13 1.72 3.51 -5.37
N PHE A 14 2.77 2.88 -5.93
CA PHE A 14 2.66 1.52 -6.46
C PHE A 14 2.40 0.48 -5.37
N ASP A 15 2.99 0.62 -4.18
CA ASP A 15 2.74 -0.27 -3.04
C ASP A 15 1.28 -0.18 -2.58
N GLY A 16 0.76 1.05 -2.43
CA GLY A 16 -0.66 1.25 -2.11
C GLY A 16 -1.62 0.71 -3.17
N LEU A 17 -1.25 0.80 -4.46
CA LEU A 17 -2.05 0.19 -5.54
C LEU A 17 -2.08 -1.34 -5.43
N VAL A 18 -0.94 -1.98 -5.17
CA VAL A 18 -0.89 -3.44 -5.02
C VAL A 18 -1.63 -3.89 -3.77
N CYS A 19 -1.56 -3.15 -2.66
CA CYS A 19 -2.42 -3.39 -1.48
C CYS A 19 -3.90 -3.38 -1.87
N ALA A 20 -4.32 -2.40 -2.68
CA ALA A 20 -5.71 -2.31 -3.15
C ALA A 20 -6.11 -3.53 -3.99
N VAL A 21 -5.26 -3.96 -4.92
CA VAL A 21 -5.51 -5.16 -5.75
C VAL A 21 -5.68 -6.42 -4.87
N LEU A 22 -4.82 -6.60 -3.87
CA LEU A 22 -4.90 -7.74 -2.97
C LEU A 22 -6.19 -7.76 -2.15
N LEU A 23 -6.55 -6.64 -1.54
CA LEU A 23 -7.74 -6.53 -0.69
C LEU A 23 -9.04 -6.59 -1.51
N GLU A 24 -9.04 -6.07 -2.74
CA GLU A 24 -10.17 -6.24 -3.70
C GLU A 24 -10.40 -7.72 -4.04
N GLN A 25 -9.34 -8.49 -4.30
CA GLN A 25 -9.47 -9.93 -4.57
C GLN A 25 -10.04 -10.72 -3.40
N LEU A 26 -9.87 -10.24 -2.17
CA LEU A 26 -10.49 -10.82 -0.98
C LEU A 26 -11.97 -10.44 -0.83
N GLY A 27 -12.47 -9.50 -1.63
CA GLY A 27 -13.81 -8.95 -1.52
C GLY A 27 -14.03 -8.09 -0.29
N LEU A 28 -12.96 -7.56 0.30
CA LEU A 28 -12.99 -6.75 1.52
C LEU A 28 -13.20 -5.26 1.25
N VAL A 29 -13.07 -4.80 0.01
CA VAL A 29 -13.11 -3.40 -0.35
C VAL A 29 -14.47 -3.02 -0.93
N ARG A 30 -15.03 -1.89 -0.49
CA ARG A 30 -16.20 -1.23 -1.07
C ARG A 30 -15.87 0.06 -1.82
N GLU A 31 -14.75 0.69 -1.44
CA GLU A 31 -14.31 1.98 -1.95
C GLU A 31 -12.81 2.11 -1.69
N ILE A 32 -12.08 2.75 -2.58
CA ILE A 32 -10.64 3.02 -2.43
C ILE A 32 -10.41 4.52 -2.42
N LEU A 33 -9.67 5.00 -1.42
CA LEU A 33 -9.22 6.38 -1.29
C LEU A 33 -7.69 6.42 -1.26
N PHE A 34 -7.09 6.95 -2.32
CA PHE A 34 -5.65 7.19 -2.37
C PHE A 34 -5.30 8.54 -1.74
N VAL A 35 -4.36 8.54 -0.78
CA VAL A 35 -4.02 9.72 -0.01
C VAL A 35 -2.51 9.90 0.09
N HIS A 36 -2.10 11.13 0.44
CA HIS A 36 -0.72 11.39 0.83
C HIS A 36 -0.55 11.16 2.35
N PRO A 37 0.53 10.50 2.83
CA PRO A 37 0.75 10.23 4.25
C PRO A 37 0.69 11.49 5.13
N LYS A 38 1.16 12.62 4.60
CA LYS A 38 1.10 13.91 5.30
C LYS A 38 -0.32 14.37 5.58
N ASP A 39 -1.28 14.11 4.69
CA ASP A 39 -2.67 14.50 4.91
C ASP A 39 -3.33 13.69 6.02
N VAL A 40 -2.92 12.42 6.18
CA VAL A 40 -3.33 11.59 7.32
C VAL A 40 -2.72 12.13 8.63
N GLN A 41 -1.42 12.44 8.63
CA GLN A 41 -0.73 13.01 9.80
C GLN A 41 -1.32 14.36 10.22
N ASP A 42 -1.76 15.17 9.26
CA ASP A 42 -2.36 16.50 9.50
C ASP A 42 -3.85 16.42 9.89
N GLY A 43 -4.43 15.21 10.00
CA GLY A 43 -5.83 15.02 10.35
C GLY A 43 -6.82 15.47 9.27
N LYS A 44 -6.39 15.61 8.01
CA LYS A 44 -7.25 16.02 6.89
C LYS A 44 -8.08 14.87 6.33
N VAL A 45 -7.73 13.64 6.69
CA VAL A 45 -8.43 12.42 6.30
C VAL A 45 -9.03 11.79 7.54
N GLU A 46 -10.35 11.76 7.62
CA GLU A 46 -11.05 11.05 8.70
C GLU A 46 -10.92 9.55 8.47
N ILE A 47 -10.41 8.83 9.48
CA ILE A 47 -10.27 7.38 9.49
C ILE A 47 -11.05 6.83 10.68
N GLY A 48 -11.83 5.78 10.45
CA GLY A 48 -12.69 5.20 11.46
C GLY A 48 -12.84 3.68 11.35
N PRO A 49 -13.74 3.06 12.13
CA PRO A 49 -13.90 1.61 12.20
C PRO A 49 -14.41 0.96 10.91
N GLY A 50 -14.88 1.75 9.96
CA GLY A 50 -15.26 1.30 8.61
C GLY A 50 -14.11 1.29 7.60
N ASP A 51 -12.86 1.54 8.04
CA ASP A 51 -11.71 1.71 7.18
C ASP A 51 -10.63 0.64 7.42
N ILE A 52 -10.02 0.19 6.34
CA ILE A 52 -8.71 -0.49 6.35
C ILE A 52 -7.69 0.52 5.83
N THR A 53 -6.53 0.63 6.49
CA THR A 53 -5.44 1.48 6.01
C THR A 53 -4.23 0.64 5.62
N THR A 54 -3.52 1.05 4.56
CA THR A 54 -2.28 0.39 4.12
C THR A 54 -1.22 1.41 3.72
N ASN A 55 0.04 1.14 4.07
CA ASN A 55 1.20 1.98 3.70
C ASN A 55 1.04 3.46 4.17
N LEU A 56 0.45 3.67 5.33
CA LEU A 56 0.15 4.96 5.94
C LEU A 56 0.52 4.95 7.42
N PRO A 57 0.71 6.12 8.05
CA PRO A 57 0.88 6.22 9.49
C PRO A 57 -0.25 5.52 10.25
N TYR A 58 0.08 4.92 11.39
CA TYR A 58 -0.89 4.19 12.21
C TYR A 58 -2.10 5.06 12.60
N ALA A 59 -3.28 4.53 12.32
CA ALA A 59 -4.57 5.14 12.66
C ALA A 59 -5.32 4.23 13.65
N PRO A 60 -5.40 4.60 14.95
CA PRO A 60 -5.93 3.72 16.00
C PRO A 60 -7.40 3.37 15.83
N ASP A 61 -8.18 4.24 15.18
CA ASP A 61 -9.62 4.07 14.98
C ASP A 61 -9.97 3.22 13.74
N ALA A 62 -8.98 2.86 12.91
CA ALA A 62 -9.19 1.99 11.77
C ALA A 62 -9.55 0.55 12.19
N HIS A 63 -10.33 -0.14 11.36
CA HIS A 63 -10.60 -1.57 11.53
C HIS A 63 -9.31 -2.39 11.50
N LEU A 64 -8.48 -2.21 10.46
CA LEU A 64 -7.16 -2.82 10.33
C LEU A 64 -6.16 -1.82 9.73
N VAL A 65 -4.92 -1.93 10.14
CA VAL A 65 -3.79 -1.14 9.63
C VAL A 65 -2.69 -2.08 9.19
N PHE A 66 -2.30 -2.03 7.91
CA PHE A 66 -1.17 -2.79 7.37
C PHE A 66 -0.01 -1.84 7.07
N ASP A 67 1.15 -2.13 7.64
CA ASP A 67 2.33 -1.28 7.45
C ASP A 67 3.63 -2.10 7.53
N HIS A 68 4.72 -1.54 7.01
CA HIS A 68 6.05 -2.13 7.06
C HIS A 68 7.13 -1.11 7.50
N HIS A 69 6.75 0.13 7.79
CA HIS A 69 7.70 1.17 8.13
C HIS A 69 8.27 0.98 9.55
N HIS A 70 9.58 0.77 9.65
CA HIS A 70 10.26 0.67 10.95
C HIS A 70 10.01 1.88 11.85
N SER A 71 9.85 3.09 11.28
CA SER A 71 9.54 4.29 12.04
C SER A 71 8.23 4.20 12.85
N GLU A 72 7.26 3.42 12.40
CA GLU A 72 6.00 3.23 13.12
C GLU A 72 6.18 2.36 14.37
N THR A 73 7.11 1.41 14.37
CA THR A 73 7.44 0.64 15.59
C THR A 73 8.10 1.51 16.66
N LEU A 74 8.82 2.55 16.26
CA LEU A 74 9.44 3.51 17.18
C LEU A 74 8.41 4.50 17.75
N ARG A 75 7.41 4.90 16.95
CA ARG A 75 6.33 5.79 17.38
C ARG A 75 5.30 5.07 18.25
N ASN A 76 5.05 3.81 17.93
CA ASN A 76 4.05 2.97 18.59
C ASN A 76 4.72 1.70 19.14
N PRO A 77 5.47 1.80 20.26
CA PRO A 77 6.23 0.66 20.82
C PRO A 77 5.33 -0.48 21.30
N THR A 78 4.06 -0.20 21.56
CA THR A 78 3.05 -1.23 21.84
C THR A 78 2.20 -1.44 20.63
N ILE A 79 2.37 -2.58 19.96
CA ILE A 79 1.59 -2.92 18.76
C ILE A 79 0.15 -3.25 19.18
N ALA A 80 -0.81 -2.48 18.67
CA ALA A 80 -2.23 -2.72 18.90
C ALA A 80 -2.74 -3.92 18.07
N ALA A 81 -3.85 -4.52 18.51
CA ALA A 81 -4.40 -5.71 17.87
C ALA A 81 -4.83 -5.49 16.41
N ASN A 82 -5.20 -4.26 16.04
CA ASN A 82 -5.55 -3.87 14.68
C ASN A 82 -4.36 -3.42 13.82
N HIS A 83 -3.13 -3.42 14.35
CA HIS A 83 -1.92 -3.00 13.66
C HIS A 83 -1.11 -4.22 13.21
N ILE A 84 -1.23 -4.58 11.95
CA ILE A 84 -0.49 -5.66 11.31
C ILE A 84 0.76 -5.03 10.68
N ILE A 85 1.88 -5.12 11.40
CA ILE A 85 3.14 -4.50 10.98
C ILE A 85 4.28 -5.53 10.94
N ASP A 86 5.03 -5.54 9.83
CA ASP A 86 6.30 -6.24 9.73
C ASP A 86 7.38 -5.29 9.19
N PRO A 87 8.26 -4.76 10.07
CA PRO A 87 9.31 -3.82 9.65
C PRO A 87 10.44 -4.46 8.83
N HIS A 88 10.42 -5.78 8.64
CA HIS A 88 11.35 -6.51 7.77
C HIS A 88 10.76 -6.79 6.39
N ALA A 89 9.47 -6.62 6.21
CA ALA A 89 8.82 -6.77 4.92
C ALA A 89 9.29 -5.67 3.94
N PRO A 90 9.56 -6.02 2.67
CA PRO A 90 10.02 -5.06 1.68
C PRO A 90 8.95 -4.07 1.22
N SER A 91 7.66 -4.35 1.47
CA SER A 91 6.52 -3.52 1.09
C SER A 91 5.32 -3.77 2.00
N ALA A 92 4.38 -2.83 2.11
CA ALA A 92 3.10 -3.05 2.80
C ALA A 92 2.23 -4.09 2.06
N ALA A 93 2.32 -4.14 0.73
CA ALA A 93 1.69 -5.19 -0.07
C ALA A 93 2.18 -6.59 0.33
N ARG A 94 3.47 -6.75 0.65
CA ARG A 94 4.02 -7.99 1.18
C ARG A 94 3.38 -8.35 2.53
N VAL A 95 3.20 -7.40 3.41
CA VAL A 95 2.54 -7.63 4.71
C VAL A 95 1.09 -8.10 4.50
N VAL A 96 0.33 -7.46 3.61
CA VAL A 96 -1.04 -7.89 3.26
C VAL A 96 -1.04 -9.30 2.68
N TYR A 97 -0.17 -9.55 1.70
CA TYR A 97 -0.07 -10.83 1.01
C TYR A 97 0.20 -11.99 1.97
N ASP A 98 1.20 -11.84 2.82
CA ASP A 98 1.61 -12.89 3.76
C ASP A 98 0.59 -13.07 4.89
N HIS A 99 -0.02 -11.99 5.39
CA HIS A 99 -1.05 -12.03 6.42
C HIS A 99 -2.26 -12.89 6.01
N TYR A 100 -2.67 -12.82 4.75
CA TYR A 100 -3.82 -13.57 4.25
C TYR A 100 -3.47 -14.95 3.67
N GLY A 101 -2.21 -15.37 3.67
CA GLY A 101 -1.81 -16.74 3.30
C GLY A 101 -1.08 -16.86 1.95
N GLY A 102 -0.58 -15.77 1.41
CA GLY A 102 0.33 -15.76 0.27
C GLY A 102 -0.26 -16.37 -1.01
N ALA A 103 0.57 -17.14 -1.74
CA ALA A 103 0.20 -17.71 -3.04
C ALA A 103 -1.05 -18.59 -3.01
N GLU A 104 -1.33 -19.26 -1.91
CA GLU A 104 -2.50 -20.13 -1.79
C GLU A 104 -3.80 -19.32 -1.80
N ARG A 105 -3.77 -18.14 -1.16
CA ARG A 105 -4.94 -17.23 -1.10
C ARG A 105 -5.07 -16.37 -2.34
N PHE A 106 -3.96 -16.07 -3.01
CA PHE A 106 -3.88 -15.17 -4.16
C PHE A 106 -3.37 -15.87 -5.44
N PRO A 107 -4.05 -16.93 -5.93
CA PRO A 107 -3.55 -17.70 -7.07
C PRO A 107 -3.51 -16.93 -8.39
N SER A 108 -4.24 -15.81 -8.49
CA SER A 108 -4.28 -14.93 -9.67
C SER A 108 -3.23 -13.82 -9.62
N ILE A 109 -2.57 -13.61 -8.48
CA ILE A 109 -1.48 -12.63 -8.35
C ILE A 109 -0.19 -13.25 -8.85
N SER A 110 0.40 -12.65 -9.88
CA SER A 110 1.67 -13.15 -10.41
C SER A 110 2.81 -12.94 -9.40
N PRO A 111 3.73 -13.91 -9.28
CA PRO A 111 4.94 -13.71 -8.48
C PRO A 111 5.80 -12.53 -8.97
N GLU A 112 5.67 -12.16 -10.25
CA GLU A 112 6.36 -11.01 -10.83
C GLU A 112 5.83 -9.70 -10.29
N LEU A 113 4.51 -9.55 -10.11
CA LEU A 113 3.92 -8.37 -9.51
C LEU A 113 4.41 -8.18 -8.08
N MET A 114 4.42 -9.26 -7.28
CA MET A 114 4.88 -9.19 -5.89
C MET A 114 6.38 -8.87 -5.81
N ARG A 115 7.22 -9.43 -6.69
CA ARG A 115 8.64 -9.04 -6.76
C ARG A 115 8.82 -7.58 -7.16
N ALA A 116 8.02 -7.11 -8.11
CA ALA A 116 8.12 -5.73 -8.60
C ALA A 116 7.75 -4.71 -7.52
N VAL A 117 6.69 -4.95 -6.75
CA VAL A 117 6.32 -4.04 -5.66
C VAL A 117 7.36 -4.06 -4.54
N ASP A 118 7.89 -5.21 -4.18
CA ASP A 118 8.94 -5.35 -3.17
C ASP A 118 10.22 -4.61 -3.60
N GLN A 119 10.62 -4.75 -4.87
CA GLN A 119 11.75 -4.05 -5.45
C GLN A 119 11.54 -2.54 -5.49
N ALA A 120 10.33 -2.12 -5.87
CA ALA A 120 9.96 -0.72 -6.02
C ALA A 120 10.02 0.01 -4.68
N ASP A 121 9.39 -0.54 -3.65
CA ASP A 121 9.30 0.12 -2.35
C ASP A 121 10.63 0.09 -1.57
N SER A 122 11.41 -1.00 -1.71
CA SER A 122 12.77 -1.08 -1.16
C SER A 122 13.83 -0.34 -1.99
N ALA A 123 13.46 0.26 -3.13
CA ALA A 123 14.33 1.00 -4.05
C ALA A 123 15.56 0.20 -4.53
N GLN A 124 15.41 -1.10 -4.71
CA GLN A 124 16.50 -2.00 -5.15
C GLN A 124 16.56 -2.09 -6.69
N TYR A 125 16.97 -1.01 -7.32
CA TYR A 125 17.08 -0.91 -8.78
C TYR A 125 18.51 -1.04 -9.28
N SER A 126 18.68 -1.71 -10.43
CA SER A 126 19.88 -1.59 -11.23
C SER A 126 19.91 -0.26 -11.99
N LEU A 127 21.09 0.16 -12.43
CA LEU A 127 21.23 1.37 -13.25
C LEU A 127 20.42 1.26 -14.56
N GLU A 128 20.41 0.08 -15.19
CA GLU A 128 19.67 -0.18 -16.43
C GLU A 128 18.17 0.00 -16.22
N GLU A 129 17.62 -0.53 -15.14
CA GLU A 129 16.20 -0.40 -14.80
C GLU A 129 15.80 1.05 -14.53
N VAL A 130 16.69 1.86 -13.97
CA VAL A 130 16.43 3.30 -13.76
C VAL A 130 16.46 4.07 -15.09
N LEU A 131 17.40 3.74 -15.98
CA LEU A 131 17.56 4.46 -17.24
C LEU A 131 16.54 4.06 -18.30
N ALA A 132 16.07 2.80 -18.28
CA ALA A 132 15.11 2.27 -19.26
C ALA A 132 14.05 1.37 -18.56
N PRO A 133 13.22 1.93 -17.67
CA PRO A 133 12.23 1.15 -16.95
C PRO A 133 11.17 0.56 -17.87
N THR A 134 10.76 -0.69 -17.62
CA THR A 134 9.73 -1.39 -18.37
C THR A 134 8.75 -2.10 -17.44
N GLY A 135 7.57 -2.53 -17.98
CA GLY A 135 6.60 -3.32 -17.23
C GLY A 135 6.13 -2.65 -15.93
N TRP A 136 6.11 -3.42 -14.85
CA TRP A 136 5.67 -2.95 -13.54
C TRP A 136 6.55 -1.82 -12.98
N LEU A 137 7.84 -1.85 -13.29
CA LEU A 137 8.76 -0.82 -12.85
C LEU A 137 8.49 0.53 -13.52
N LEU A 138 8.14 0.52 -14.81
CA LEU A 138 7.69 1.72 -15.51
C LEU A 138 6.41 2.27 -14.86
N LEU A 139 5.45 1.40 -14.53
CA LEU A 139 4.23 1.81 -13.84
C LEU A 139 4.57 2.47 -12.48
N ASN A 140 5.46 1.86 -11.69
CA ASN A 140 5.92 2.46 -10.44
C ASN A 140 6.49 3.88 -10.64
N PHE A 141 7.38 4.07 -11.63
CA PHE A 141 7.93 5.40 -11.90
C PHE A 141 6.89 6.41 -12.41
N LEU A 142 5.87 5.96 -13.12
CA LEU A 142 4.75 6.82 -13.56
C LEU A 142 3.87 7.25 -12.38
N MET A 143 3.73 6.40 -11.36
CA MET A 143 2.93 6.69 -10.16
C MET A 143 3.70 7.50 -9.10
N ASP A 144 5.03 7.43 -9.08
CA ASP A 144 5.85 8.13 -8.10
C ASP A 144 5.73 9.65 -8.28
N SER A 145 5.43 10.34 -7.18
CA SER A 145 5.26 11.80 -7.17
C SER A 145 6.51 12.60 -7.53
N ARG A 146 7.68 11.98 -7.52
CA ARG A 146 8.98 12.60 -7.82
C ARG A 146 9.37 12.47 -9.29
N THR A 147 8.96 11.37 -9.93
CA THR A 147 9.38 11.00 -11.30
C THR A 147 8.22 10.90 -12.28
N GLY A 148 7.00 10.67 -11.78
CA GLY A 148 5.83 10.32 -12.58
C GLY A 148 4.91 11.51 -12.90
N LEU A 149 3.75 11.16 -13.41
CA LEU A 149 2.73 12.11 -13.88
C LEU A 149 2.20 13.01 -12.75
N CYS A 150 2.17 12.52 -11.52
CA CYS A 150 1.75 13.29 -10.34
C CYS A 150 2.67 14.48 -10.02
N ARG A 151 3.90 14.52 -10.58
CA ARG A 151 4.80 15.67 -10.50
C ARG A 151 4.23 16.91 -11.19
N PHE A 152 3.45 16.69 -12.24
CA PHE A 152 2.79 17.76 -12.98
C PHE A 152 1.41 17.97 -12.37
N ARG A 153 1.22 19.08 -11.68
CA ARG A 153 -0.04 19.39 -10.96
C ARG A 153 -1.29 19.41 -11.85
N ASP A 154 -1.10 19.53 -13.17
CA ASP A 154 -2.17 19.51 -14.16
C ASP A 154 -2.67 18.08 -14.47
N PHE A 155 -1.88 17.04 -14.14
CA PHE A 155 -2.27 15.66 -14.29
C PHE A 155 -2.85 15.14 -12.98
N ARG A 156 -4.16 15.09 -12.89
CA ARG A 156 -4.90 14.46 -11.82
C ARG A 156 -5.47 13.14 -12.30
N ILE A 157 -4.60 12.14 -12.43
CA ILE A 157 -5.01 10.79 -12.78
C ILE A 157 -5.27 10.05 -11.47
N SER A 158 -6.47 9.47 -11.35
CA SER A 158 -6.77 8.53 -10.27
C SER A 158 -5.97 7.26 -10.48
N ASN A 159 -5.36 6.74 -9.42
CA ASN A 159 -4.63 5.48 -9.42
C ASN A 159 -5.55 4.28 -9.63
#